data_05f0aa8288cca0a38456f79a157aab0a
#
_entry.id   05f0aa8288cca0a38456f79a157aab0a
#
_cell.length_a   1.000
_cell.length_b   1.000
_cell.length_c   1.000
_cell.angle_alpha   90.00
_cell.angle_beta   90.00
_cell.angle_gamma   90.00
#
_symmetry.space_group_name_H-M   'P 1'
#
loop_
_entity.id
_entity.type
_entity.pdbx_description
1 polymer ?
#
loop_
_entity_poly.entity_id
_entity_poly.type
_entity_poly.pdbx_seq_one_letter_code
_entity_poly.pdbx_strand_id
1 'polypeptide(L)'
;MAGNVKKGSITIFLALILSLVLSLVCASIESVRMAAARTQILNSMDIGLYSLFGQYDRTLLEDYELFALYAGGKEELDMASVYDDFQTYMKPVLKQNSQKLELLQGGFNGYQLLSDGKGEIFYQQAVQYMRETLGSQGVQTLLGKLKDQEKKTEDAEKKGEQAENKGTLDSYDSAITDAAQKSEEAKKEQEQQKNQGDFSDAGNGDDFTGGVDESVENPIPIIRRVRKMGLLDLVVPSERGISDAVTDRKSLTSGRKLQTGLMLDTDIRSDNSYTSGILFGQYLLKKLGNYRRPAAAGLNYQVEYILGGKNSDRENLKSVAGKLLVIRQGVNMAYLLSDGGKRIQVETLALAIASGFLIPPAAAVIEAALIFCWAFAESILDVRELFAGGHVPLIKNSSDWQLSLSNLPNILDKLDSSRKDAGNGMSYEDYLQILLMAKGKQGKVLKGMDMIECSVREKGKRPGFQMDHCITALEASADVKANRRKIFTVTRQYAYE
;
A
#
# COMPACT_ATOMS: atom_id res chain seq x y z
N MET A 1 42.29 -57.12 82.82
CA MET A 1 41.03 -56.91 82.17
C MET A 1 40.95 -55.53 81.52
N ALA A 2 41.40 -55.40 80.32
CA ALA A 2 41.28 -54.12 79.56
C ALA A 2 41.58 -54.42 78.07
N GLY A 3 40.52 -54.78 77.36
CA GLY A 3 40.79 -55.10 75.93
C GLY A 3 39.56 -55.13 74.99
N ASN A 4 38.31 -54.92 75.51
CA ASN A 4 37.15 -55.14 74.68
C ASN A 4 36.29 -53.88 74.39
N VAL A 5 36.63 -52.75 74.95
CA VAL A 5 35.84 -51.50 74.75
C VAL A 5 36.16 -50.77 73.42
N LYS A 6 37.36 -51.00 72.85
CA LYS A 6 37.79 -50.31 71.63
C LYS A 6 37.20 -50.85 70.32
N LYS A 7 36.83 -52.17 70.29
CA LYS A 7 36.29 -52.77 69.05
C LYS A 7 34.86 -52.32 68.72
N GLY A 8 34.00 -52.09 69.70
CA GLY A 8 32.63 -51.61 69.53
C GLY A 8 32.55 -50.14 69.05
N SER A 9 33.49 -49.29 69.45
CA SER A 9 33.59 -47.85 69.02
C SER A 9 33.94 -47.71 67.53
N ILE A 10 34.87 -48.53 67.01
CA ILE A 10 35.29 -48.50 65.61
C ILE A 10 34.18 -48.97 64.68
N THR A 11 33.40 -49.97 65.02
CA THR A 11 32.25 -50.46 64.23
C THR A 11 31.13 -49.45 64.19
N ILE A 12 30.82 -48.77 65.31
CA ILE A 12 29.83 -47.68 65.31
C ILE A 12 30.29 -46.50 64.45
N PHE A 13 31.55 -46.10 64.56
CA PHE A 13 32.15 -45.04 63.74
C PHE A 13 32.10 -45.40 62.23
N LEU A 14 32.46 -46.64 61.88
CA LEU A 14 32.41 -47.11 60.48
C LEU A 14 30.99 -47.14 59.95
N ALA A 15 30.00 -47.57 60.75
CA ALA A 15 28.58 -47.59 60.41
C ALA A 15 28.03 -46.19 60.19
N LEU A 16 28.47 -45.21 61.02
CA LEU A 16 28.09 -43.79 60.84
C LEU A 16 28.68 -43.20 59.56
N ILE A 17 29.98 -43.45 59.24
CA ILE A 17 30.59 -43.01 58.00
C ILE A 17 29.88 -43.64 56.79
N LEU A 18 29.57 -44.96 56.83
CA LEU A 18 28.89 -45.63 55.77
C LEU A 18 27.48 -45.08 55.55
N SER A 19 26.72 -44.79 56.63
CA SER A 19 25.38 -44.18 56.53
C SER A 19 25.45 -42.76 55.94
N LEU A 20 26.49 -41.96 56.30
CA LEU A 20 26.72 -40.62 55.76
C LEU A 20 27.08 -40.66 54.27
N VAL A 21 27.98 -41.55 53.86
CA VAL A 21 28.34 -41.77 52.47
C VAL A 21 27.13 -42.26 51.66
N LEU A 22 26.34 -43.20 52.19
CA LEU A 22 25.14 -43.70 51.54
C LEU A 22 24.10 -42.59 51.38
N SER A 23 23.89 -41.75 52.41
CA SER A 23 22.98 -40.61 52.36
C SER A 23 23.43 -39.58 51.32
N LEU A 24 24.75 -39.30 51.20
CA LEU A 24 25.33 -38.42 50.20
C LEU A 24 25.09 -38.95 48.76
N VAL A 25 25.32 -40.26 48.56
CA VAL A 25 25.10 -40.92 47.27
C VAL A 25 23.60 -40.89 46.93
N CYS A 26 22.71 -41.16 47.88
CA CYS A 26 21.24 -41.05 47.64
C CYS A 26 20.83 -39.62 47.28
N ALA A 27 21.35 -38.63 47.99
CA ALA A 27 21.07 -37.21 47.69
C ALA A 27 21.58 -36.80 46.32
N SER A 28 22.78 -37.28 45.93
CA SER A 28 23.34 -37.03 44.59
C SER A 28 22.50 -37.67 43.48
N ILE A 29 22.07 -38.90 43.62
CA ILE A 29 21.18 -39.60 42.68
C ILE A 29 19.85 -38.86 42.57
N GLU A 30 19.25 -38.42 43.69
CA GLU A 30 18.00 -37.65 43.64
C GLU A 30 18.17 -36.31 42.95
N SER A 31 19.26 -35.60 43.19
CA SER A 31 19.60 -34.36 42.48
C SER A 31 19.69 -34.54 40.96
N VAL A 32 20.42 -35.58 40.51
CA VAL A 32 20.53 -35.93 39.09
C VAL A 32 19.15 -36.28 38.49
N ARG A 33 18.34 -37.04 39.22
CA ARG A 33 16.98 -37.38 38.77
C ARG A 33 16.09 -36.15 38.65
N MET A 34 16.19 -35.19 39.57
CA MET A 34 15.42 -33.96 39.51
C MET A 34 15.89 -33.07 38.33
N ALA A 35 17.19 -32.96 38.10
CA ALA A 35 17.72 -32.24 36.94
C ALA A 35 17.27 -32.88 35.61
N ALA A 36 17.35 -34.19 35.51
CA ALA A 36 16.87 -34.94 34.34
C ALA A 36 15.37 -34.77 34.13
N ALA A 37 14.56 -34.80 35.21
CA ALA A 37 13.12 -34.53 35.12
C ALA A 37 12.81 -33.13 34.56
N ARG A 38 13.50 -32.12 35.08
CA ARG A 38 13.35 -30.73 34.59
C ARG A 38 13.70 -30.61 33.11
N THR A 39 14.82 -31.18 32.70
CA THR A 39 15.25 -31.20 31.27
C THR A 39 14.21 -31.87 30.39
N GLN A 40 13.68 -33.02 30.84
CA GLN A 40 12.63 -33.75 30.10
C GLN A 40 11.35 -32.91 29.93
N ILE A 41 10.92 -32.23 30.99
CA ILE A 41 9.75 -31.34 30.95
C ILE A 41 9.98 -30.22 29.95
N LEU A 42 11.13 -29.56 30.00
CA LEU A 42 11.52 -28.49 29.05
C LEU A 42 11.50 -28.99 27.60
N ASN A 43 12.15 -30.14 27.34
CA ASN A 43 12.17 -30.74 26.00
C ASN A 43 10.74 -31.09 25.51
N SER A 44 9.88 -31.57 26.42
CA SER A 44 8.49 -31.91 26.07
C SER A 44 7.69 -30.65 25.69
N MET A 45 7.91 -29.52 26.38
CA MET A 45 7.29 -28.27 26.05
C MET A 45 7.83 -27.70 24.73
N ASP A 46 9.14 -27.75 24.55
CA ASP A 46 9.79 -27.26 23.32
C ASP A 46 9.29 -28.06 22.09
N ILE A 47 9.20 -29.39 22.19
CA ILE A 47 8.65 -30.25 21.12
C ILE A 47 7.16 -29.95 20.91
N GLY A 48 6.40 -29.75 21.99
CA GLY A 48 4.98 -29.40 21.89
C GLY A 48 4.75 -28.09 21.16
N LEU A 49 5.49 -27.03 21.51
CA LEU A 49 5.41 -25.72 20.83
C LEU A 49 5.91 -25.81 19.39
N TYR A 50 7.06 -26.45 19.15
CA TYR A 50 7.59 -26.60 17.80
C TYR A 50 6.62 -27.34 16.87
N SER A 51 6.00 -28.42 17.37
CA SER A 51 5.02 -29.18 16.60
C SER A 51 3.74 -28.39 16.33
N LEU A 52 3.28 -27.62 17.31
CA LEU A 52 2.14 -26.72 17.18
C LEU A 52 2.40 -25.65 16.10
N PHE A 53 3.54 -24.98 16.15
CA PHE A 53 3.92 -23.97 15.16
C PHE A 53 4.23 -24.57 13.78
N GLY A 54 4.49 -25.86 13.68
CA GLY A 54 4.53 -26.60 12.42
C GLY A 54 3.18 -26.69 11.69
N GLN A 55 2.07 -26.34 12.37
CA GLN A 55 0.73 -26.25 11.77
C GLN A 55 0.41 -24.85 11.20
N TYR A 56 1.41 -24.12 10.76
CA TYR A 56 1.21 -22.79 10.16
C TYR A 56 0.16 -22.79 9.03
N ASP A 57 -0.48 -21.66 8.82
CA ASP A 57 -1.45 -21.48 7.75
C ASP A 57 -0.76 -21.51 6.37
N ARG A 58 -1.01 -22.57 5.61
CA ARG A 58 -0.37 -22.79 4.30
C ARG A 58 -0.72 -21.69 3.28
N THR A 59 -1.94 -21.19 3.29
CA THR A 59 -2.36 -20.14 2.35
C THR A 59 -1.63 -18.83 2.61
N LEU A 60 -1.45 -18.48 3.89
CA LEU A 60 -0.66 -17.30 4.26
C LEU A 60 0.80 -17.44 3.84
N LEU A 61 1.38 -18.62 4.02
CA LEU A 61 2.77 -18.85 3.65
C LEU A 61 2.96 -18.90 2.12
N GLU A 62 2.20 -19.73 1.41
CA GLU A 62 2.39 -19.97 -0.02
C GLU A 62 2.09 -18.73 -0.88
N ASP A 63 1.02 -18.01 -0.54
CA ASP A 63 0.62 -16.85 -1.33
C ASP A 63 1.31 -15.55 -0.88
N TYR A 64 1.50 -15.37 0.44
CA TYR A 64 1.91 -14.09 1.03
C TYR A 64 3.23 -14.13 1.79
N GLU A 65 3.87 -15.31 1.92
CA GLU A 65 5.13 -15.49 2.69
C GLU A 65 5.02 -14.98 4.13
N LEU A 66 3.87 -15.26 4.75
CA LEU A 66 3.57 -14.89 6.12
C LEU A 66 3.48 -16.16 6.98
N PHE A 67 4.22 -16.17 8.08
CA PHE A 67 4.18 -17.23 9.05
C PHE A 67 3.21 -16.89 10.18
N ALA A 68 2.16 -17.66 10.31
CA ALA A 68 1.20 -17.57 11.42
C ALA A 68 0.47 -18.89 11.60
N LEU A 69 0.13 -19.21 12.85
CA LEU A 69 -0.78 -20.28 13.22
C LEU A 69 -2.20 -19.72 13.26
N TYR A 70 -3.12 -20.24 12.47
CA TYR A 70 -4.51 -19.80 12.51
C TYR A 70 -5.25 -20.43 13.70
N ALA A 71 -5.77 -19.61 14.60
CA ALA A 71 -6.48 -20.01 15.80
C ALA A 71 -7.94 -19.51 15.83
N GLY A 72 -8.55 -19.29 14.65
CA GLY A 72 -9.93 -18.85 14.57
C GLY A 72 -10.92 -20.00 14.77
N GLY A 73 -11.85 -19.82 15.71
CA GLY A 73 -13.05 -20.62 15.83
C GLY A 73 -14.14 -20.18 14.85
N LYS A 74 -15.42 -20.37 15.18
CA LYS A 74 -16.52 -19.96 14.30
C LYS A 74 -16.62 -18.45 14.15
N GLU A 75 -16.35 -17.65 15.18
CA GLU A 75 -16.40 -16.18 15.19
C GLU A 75 -15.36 -15.55 16.13
N GLU A 76 -14.69 -16.32 17.00
CA GLU A 76 -13.76 -15.84 18.02
C GLU A 76 -12.43 -16.60 17.96
N LEU A 77 -11.41 -16.03 18.59
CA LEU A 77 -10.10 -16.66 18.78
C LEU A 77 -10.24 -17.85 19.73
N ASP A 78 -9.95 -19.05 19.24
CA ASP A 78 -10.11 -20.31 20.00
C ASP A 78 -8.78 -20.78 20.61
N MET A 79 -8.36 -20.12 21.68
CA MET A 79 -7.15 -20.48 22.41
C MET A 79 -7.27 -21.84 23.15
N ALA A 80 -8.51 -22.32 23.42
CA ALA A 80 -8.70 -23.60 24.03
C ALA A 80 -8.34 -24.75 23.09
N SER A 81 -8.78 -24.68 21.84
CA SER A 81 -8.37 -25.64 20.79
C SER A 81 -6.86 -25.66 20.57
N VAL A 82 -6.23 -24.48 20.51
CA VAL A 82 -4.78 -24.36 20.38
C VAL A 82 -4.05 -25.01 21.55
N TYR A 83 -4.58 -24.88 22.77
CA TYR A 83 -3.99 -25.51 23.93
C TYR A 83 -4.18 -27.03 23.93
N ASP A 84 -5.30 -27.56 23.48
CA ASP A 84 -5.55 -28.96 23.32
C ASP A 84 -4.60 -29.62 22.30
N ASP A 85 -4.34 -28.92 21.17
CA ASP A 85 -3.35 -29.34 20.18
C ASP A 85 -1.94 -29.37 20.79
N PHE A 86 -1.54 -28.29 21.50
CA PHE A 86 -0.27 -28.24 22.21
C PHE A 86 -0.11 -29.45 23.19
N GLN A 87 -1.14 -29.74 23.98
CA GLN A 87 -1.13 -30.89 24.90
C GLN A 87 -0.99 -32.22 24.15
N THR A 88 -1.64 -32.33 22.99
CA THR A 88 -1.60 -33.54 22.17
C THR A 88 -0.17 -33.87 21.70
N TYR A 89 0.64 -32.88 21.42
CA TYR A 89 2.06 -33.04 21.08
C TYR A 89 2.96 -33.20 22.31
N MET A 90 2.71 -32.49 23.39
CA MET A 90 3.52 -32.50 24.60
C MET A 90 3.38 -33.79 25.41
N LYS A 91 2.14 -34.25 25.63
CA LYS A 91 1.84 -35.39 26.54
C LYS A 91 2.53 -36.72 26.18
N PRO A 92 2.64 -37.14 24.90
CA PRO A 92 3.34 -38.38 24.53
C PRO A 92 4.83 -38.32 24.90
N VAL A 93 5.49 -37.16 24.66
CA VAL A 93 6.90 -36.95 24.96
C VAL A 93 7.15 -36.97 26.48
N LEU A 94 6.22 -36.38 27.24
CA LEU A 94 6.29 -36.37 28.70
C LEU A 94 6.20 -37.77 29.29
N LYS A 95 5.45 -38.69 28.66
CA LYS A 95 5.23 -40.06 29.13
C LYS A 95 6.33 -41.06 28.76
N GLN A 96 7.19 -40.72 27.82
CA GLN A 96 8.23 -41.62 27.27
C GLN A 96 9.34 -42.01 28.26
N ASN A 97 9.27 -41.57 29.54
CA ASN A 97 10.33 -41.73 30.51
C ASN A 97 9.96 -42.57 31.76
N SER A 98 10.97 -43.20 32.36
CA SER A 98 10.91 -43.91 33.63
C SER A 98 10.58 -43.02 34.85
N GLN A 99 10.51 -41.71 34.68
CA GLN A 99 10.40 -40.70 35.73
C GLN A 99 8.96 -40.31 36.09
N LYS A 100 7.93 -41.07 35.79
CA LYS A 100 6.53 -40.82 36.18
C LYS A 100 6.17 -39.35 36.25
N LEU A 101 6.36 -38.62 35.13
CA LEU A 101 5.97 -37.24 35.00
C LEU A 101 4.47 -37.12 34.70
N GLU A 102 3.78 -36.24 35.42
CA GLU A 102 2.35 -36.03 35.33
C GLU A 102 2.06 -34.54 35.17
N LEU A 103 1.41 -34.15 34.07
CA LEU A 103 0.94 -32.78 33.86
C LEU A 103 -0.26 -32.54 34.79
N LEU A 104 -0.14 -31.60 35.71
CA LEU A 104 -1.18 -31.21 36.63
C LEU A 104 -2.08 -30.13 36.03
N GLN A 105 -1.47 -29.05 35.56
CA GLN A 105 -2.13 -27.93 34.95
C GLN A 105 -1.15 -27.21 34.00
N GLY A 106 -1.71 -26.37 33.12
CA GLY A 106 -0.93 -25.51 32.25
C GLY A 106 -1.85 -24.61 31.46
N GLY A 107 -1.26 -23.72 30.72
CA GLY A 107 -1.97 -22.74 29.90
C GLY A 107 -1.03 -21.88 29.09
N PHE A 108 -1.59 -20.97 28.34
CA PHE A 108 -0.83 -19.90 27.69
C PHE A 108 -0.84 -18.65 28.57
N ASN A 109 0.33 -18.15 28.92
CA ASN A 109 0.48 -16.92 29.68
C ASN A 109 0.40 -15.69 28.79
N GLY A 110 0.82 -15.84 27.52
CA GLY A 110 0.81 -14.78 26.54
C GLY A 110 0.79 -15.31 25.12
N TYR A 111 0.30 -14.49 24.21
CA TYR A 111 0.33 -14.74 22.76
C TYR A 111 0.36 -13.43 22.00
N GLN A 112 0.93 -13.47 20.80
CA GLN A 112 1.05 -12.34 19.90
C GLN A 112 0.32 -12.66 18.60
N LEU A 113 -0.41 -11.68 18.09
CA LEU A 113 -1.17 -11.81 16.85
C LEU A 113 -0.50 -11.05 15.70
N LEU A 114 -0.69 -11.52 14.49
CA LEU A 114 -0.16 -10.88 13.28
C LEU A 114 -0.64 -9.42 13.12
N SER A 115 -1.81 -9.10 13.70
CA SER A 115 -2.43 -7.77 13.72
C SER A 115 -1.95 -6.86 14.85
N ASP A 116 -1.17 -7.36 15.82
CA ASP A 116 -0.72 -6.58 16.97
C ASP A 116 0.14 -5.38 16.56
N GLY A 117 0.13 -4.33 17.40
CA GLY A 117 0.79 -3.08 17.07
C GLY A 117 0.18 -2.38 15.85
N LYS A 118 -1.12 -2.61 15.55
CA LYS A 118 -1.80 -2.14 14.35
C LYS A 118 -1.22 -2.76 13.06
N GLY A 119 -0.87 -4.03 13.14
CA GLY A 119 -0.28 -4.80 12.03
C GLY A 119 1.23 -4.67 11.92
N GLU A 120 1.91 -4.24 12.98
CA GLU A 120 3.38 -4.10 12.96
C GLU A 120 4.08 -5.44 12.69
N ILE A 121 3.57 -6.54 13.23
CA ILE A 121 4.14 -7.86 13.02
C ILE A 121 4.01 -8.28 11.54
N PHE A 122 2.84 -8.10 10.95
CA PHE A 122 2.64 -8.31 9.51
C PHE A 122 3.62 -7.47 8.68
N TYR A 123 3.77 -6.18 9.02
CA TYR A 123 4.69 -5.28 8.34
C TYR A 123 6.13 -5.77 8.41
N GLN A 124 6.59 -6.22 9.58
CA GLN A 124 7.97 -6.70 9.77
C GLN A 124 8.24 -7.97 8.98
N GLN A 125 7.35 -8.95 9.00
CA GLN A 125 7.49 -10.17 8.18
C GLN A 125 7.53 -9.84 6.68
N ALA A 126 6.65 -8.96 6.21
CA ALA A 126 6.61 -8.53 4.81
C ALA A 126 7.90 -7.81 4.39
N VAL A 127 8.43 -6.93 5.23
CA VAL A 127 9.69 -6.22 4.99
C VAL A 127 10.89 -7.17 5.01
N GLN A 128 10.91 -8.11 5.96
CA GLN A 128 11.97 -9.11 6.08
C GLN A 128 12.02 -9.98 4.82
N TYR A 129 10.87 -10.50 4.39
CA TYR A 129 10.77 -11.27 3.15
C TYR A 129 11.32 -10.49 1.94
N MET A 130 10.97 -9.21 1.80
CA MET A 130 11.47 -8.39 0.68
C MET A 130 12.96 -8.11 0.79
N ARG A 131 13.48 -7.92 2.00
CA ARG A 131 14.91 -7.72 2.23
C ARG A 131 15.72 -8.95 1.83
N GLU A 132 15.25 -10.13 2.16
CA GLU A 132 15.87 -11.41 1.78
C GLU A 132 15.77 -11.66 0.28
N THR A 133 14.60 -11.39 -0.31
CA THR A 133 14.37 -11.59 -1.75
C THR A 133 15.24 -10.68 -2.63
N LEU A 134 15.39 -9.41 -2.26
CA LEU A 134 16.15 -8.43 -3.05
C LEU A 134 17.64 -8.45 -2.77
N GLY A 135 18.05 -8.86 -1.57
CA GLY A 135 19.40 -8.73 -1.09
C GLY A 135 19.86 -7.27 -0.93
N SER A 136 21.04 -7.07 -0.36
CA SER A 136 21.54 -5.72 -0.04
C SER A 136 21.74 -4.82 -1.28
N GLN A 137 22.23 -5.37 -2.37
CA GLN A 137 22.46 -4.64 -3.63
C GLN A 137 21.13 -4.24 -4.30
N GLY A 138 20.15 -5.14 -4.34
CA GLY A 138 18.82 -4.86 -4.87
C GLY A 138 18.11 -3.76 -4.11
N VAL A 139 18.20 -3.77 -2.77
CA VAL A 139 17.64 -2.72 -1.92
C VAL A 139 18.29 -1.36 -2.19
N GLN A 140 19.62 -1.29 -2.30
CA GLN A 140 20.33 -0.04 -2.60
C GLN A 140 19.97 0.53 -3.97
N THR A 141 19.91 -0.32 -5.00
CA THR A 141 19.52 0.07 -6.36
C THR A 141 18.10 0.62 -6.39
N LEU A 142 17.17 -0.04 -5.71
CA LEU A 142 15.78 0.39 -5.59
C LEU A 142 15.66 1.75 -4.88
N LEU A 143 16.38 1.92 -3.77
CA LEU A 143 16.41 3.18 -3.01
C LEU A 143 16.94 4.35 -3.85
N GLY A 144 18.04 4.14 -4.58
CA GLY A 144 18.62 5.16 -5.48
C GLY A 144 17.63 5.60 -6.55
N LYS A 145 16.95 4.63 -7.21
CA LYS A 145 15.97 4.92 -8.26
C LYS A 145 14.76 5.70 -7.73
N LEU A 146 14.22 5.30 -6.57
CA LEU A 146 12.95 5.85 -6.08
C LEU A 146 13.07 7.20 -5.39
N LYS A 147 14.16 7.48 -4.69
CA LYS A 147 14.34 8.75 -3.96
C LYS A 147 14.27 9.98 -4.85
N ASP A 148 14.91 9.92 -6.02
CA ASP A 148 14.87 11.03 -6.99
C ASP A 148 13.48 11.17 -7.65
N GLN A 149 12.80 10.04 -7.87
CA GLN A 149 11.48 10.02 -8.49
C GLN A 149 10.41 10.56 -7.55
N GLU A 150 10.44 10.19 -6.26
CA GLU A 150 9.49 10.64 -5.25
C GLU A 150 9.45 12.17 -5.14
N LYS A 151 10.63 12.80 -4.97
CA LYS A 151 10.71 14.26 -4.86
C LYS A 151 10.16 14.97 -6.09
N LYS A 152 10.52 14.48 -7.29
CA LYS A 152 10.02 15.06 -8.56
C LYS A 152 8.51 14.89 -8.70
N THR A 153 7.96 13.77 -8.24
CA THR A 153 6.53 13.49 -8.30
C THR A 153 5.75 14.35 -7.31
N GLU A 154 6.24 14.53 -6.09
CA GLU A 154 5.61 15.40 -5.09
C GLU A 154 5.57 16.85 -5.54
N ASP A 155 6.65 17.35 -6.15
CA ASP A 155 6.69 18.70 -6.74
C ASP A 155 5.71 18.82 -7.91
N ALA A 156 5.55 17.77 -8.72
CA ALA A 156 4.62 17.73 -9.84
C ALA A 156 3.15 17.69 -9.37
N GLU A 157 2.84 16.90 -8.35
CA GLU A 157 1.51 16.81 -7.77
C GLU A 157 1.07 18.16 -7.21
N LYS A 158 1.93 18.83 -6.44
CA LYS A 158 1.67 20.18 -5.92
C LYS A 158 1.40 21.20 -7.02
N LYS A 159 2.17 21.16 -8.10
CA LYS A 159 1.95 22.04 -9.26
C LYS A 159 0.63 21.75 -9.97
N GLY A 160 0.30 20.48 -10.16
CA GLY A 160 -0.95 20.03 -10.75
C GLY A 160 -2.17 20.49 -9.94
N GLU A 161 -2.16 20.27 -8.62
CA GLU A 161 -3.22 20.72 -7.70
C GLU A 161 -3.34 22.25 -7.69
N GLN A 162 -2.24 22.98 -7.67
CA GLN A 162 -2.25 24.44 -7.73
C GLN A 162 -2.88 24.97 -9.02
N ALA A 163 -2.62 24.33 -10.15
CA ALA A 163 -3.20 24.71 -11.42
C ALA A 163 -4.72 24.48 -11.48
N GLU A 164 -5.19 23.38 -10.88
CA GLU A 164 -6.63 23.13 -10.73
C GLU A 164 -7.31 24.14 -9.79
N ASN A 165 -6.68 24.41 -8.65
CA ASN A 165 -7.23 25.32 -7.61
C ASN A 165 -7.19 26.79 -8.02
N LYS A 166 -6.33 27.21 -8.95
CA LYS A 166 -6.25 28.60 -9.42
C LYS A 166 -7.42 29.02 -10.30
N GLY A 167 -8.34 28.12 -10.62
CA GLY A 167 -9.49 28.43 -11.46
C GLY A 167 -9.08 28.98 -12.84
N THR A 168 -8.02 28.43 -13.42
CA THR A 168 -7.46 28.91 -14.71
C THR A 168 -8.51 28.96 -15.82
N LEU A 169 -9.41 27.96 -15.84
CA LEU A 169 -10.51 27.96 -16.80
C LEU A 169 -11.65 28.92 -16.41
N ASP A 170 -11.86 29.16 -15.12
CA ASP A 170 -12.84 30.13 -14.64
C ASP A 170 -12.38 31.57 -14.91
N SER A 171 -11.07 31.82 -14.79
CA SER A 171 -10.46 33.08 -15.18
C SER A 171 -10.61 33.36 -16.67
N TYR A 172 -10.46 32.32 -17.52
CA TYR A 172 -10.73 32.39 -18.94
C TYR A 172 -12.20 32.72 -19.23
N ASP A 173 -13.15 32.06 -18.54
CA ASP A 173 -14.58 32.37 -18.70
C ASP A 173 -14.92 33.80 -18.35
N SER A 174 -14.39 34.25 -17.22
CA SER A 174 -14.60 35.64 -16.79
C SER A 174 -14.07 36.63 -17.84
N ALA A 175 -12.84 36.40 -18.35
CA ALA A 175 -12.25 37.24 -19.35
C ALA A 175 -13.05 37.28 -20.67
N ILE A 176 -13.55 36.14 -21.15
CA ILE A 176 -14.39 36.07 -22.34
C ILE A 176 -15.77 36.71 -22.12
N THR A 177 -16.37 36.52 -20.96
CA THR A 177 -17.67 37.10 -20.62
C THR A 177 -17.60 38.62 -20.52
N ASP A 178 -16.58 39.16 -19.84
CA ASP A 178 -16.31 40.59 -19.74
C ASP A 178 -16.08 41.23 -21.12
N ALA A 179 -15.44 40.46 -21.97
CA ALA A 179 -15.19 40.87 -23.32
C ALA A 179 -16.44 40.92 -24.20
N ALA A 180 -17.25 39.88 -24.13
CA ALA A 180 -18.53 39.84 -24.84
C ALA A 180 -19.44 41.03 -24.43
N GLN A 181 -19.49 41.33 -23.11
CA GLN A 181 -20.24 42.49 -22.61
C GLN A 181 -19.72 43.80 -23.13
N LYS A 182 -18.40 44.06 -23.09
CA LYS A 182 -17.80 45.27 -23.64
C LYS A 182 -18.02 45.41 -25.14
N SER A 183 -17.98 44.29 -25.87
CA SER A 183 -18.27 44.28 -27.31
C SER A 183 -19.73 44.64 -27.65
N GLU A 184 -20.69 44.13 -26.80
CA GLU A 184 -22.11 44.50 -26.94
C GLU A 184 -22.35 45.99 -26.57
N GLU A 185 -21.70 46.49 -25.51
CA GLU A 185 -21.77 47.87 -25.13
C GLU A 185 -21.24 48.81 -26.21
N ALA A 186 -20.07 48.46 -26.76
CA ALA A 186 -19.46 49.24 -27.87
C ALA A 186 -20.35 49.23 -29.13
N LYS A 187 -21.01 48.13 -29.45
CA LYS A 187 -21.99 48.09 -30.57
C LYS A 187 -23.21 48.93 -30.30
N LYS A 188 -23.74 48.92 -29.08
CA LYS A 188 -24.88 49.78 -28.66
C LYS A 188 -24.51 51.28 -28.70
N GLU A 189 -23.30 51.62 -28.27
CA GLU A 189 -22.78 53.01 -28.38
C GLU A 189 -22.61 53.46 -29.82
N GLN A 190 -22.09 52.59 -30.73
CA GLN A 190 -21.99 52.89 -32.16
C GLN A 190 -23.36 53.01 -32.84
N GLU A 191 -24.34 52.19 -32.48
CA GLU A 191 -25.70 52.28 -32.97
C GLU A 191 -26.41 53.57 -32.47
N GLN A 192 -26.14 53.97 -31.22
CA GLN A 192 -26.65 55.23 -30.69
C GLN A 192 -26.00 56.46 -31.34
N GLN A 193 -24.69 56.40 -31.68
CA GLN A 193 -24.02 57.47 -32.41
C GLN A 193 -24.44 57.54 -33.88
N LYS A 194 -24.76 56.44 -34.54
CA LYS A 194 -25.33 56.41 -35.90
C LYS A 194 -26.73 57.00 -35.99
N ASN A 195 -27.48 56.94 -34.92
CA ASN A 195 -28.85 57.50 -34.84
C ASN A 195 -28.88 59.02 -34.49
N GLN A 196 -27.75 59.66 -34.21
CA GLN A 196 -27.64 61.08 -33.87
C GLN A 196 -26.88 61.94 -34.88
N GLY A 197 -26.44 61.39 -36.00
CA GLY A 197 -25.70 62.15 -37.01
C GLY A 197 -26.35 62.12 -38.37
N ASP A 198 -27.04 63.18 -38.70
CA ASP A 198 -27.44 63.53 -40.08
C ASP A 198 -26.28 64.24 -40.78
N PHE A 199 -26.11 63.89 -42.10
CA PHE A 199 -25.28 64.55 -43.12
C PHE A 199 -23.73 64.56 -43.04
N SER A 200 -23.01 63.99 -43.95
CA SER A 200 -22.57 64.29 -45.27
C SER A 200 -21.25 63.60 -45.65
N ASP A 201 -21.34 62.94 -46.75
CA ASP A 201 -20.35 62.76 -47.81
C ASP A 201 -18.90 63.18 -47.56
N ALA A 202 -18.01 62.27 -47.72
CA ALA A 202 -16.82 62.25 -48.55
C ALA A 202 -15.68 61.36 -48.04
N GLY A 203 -15.26 60.45 -48.85
CA GLY A 203 -13.86 60.10 -48.91
C GLY A 203 -13.43 58.76 -48.41
N ASN A 204 -13.19 57.86 -49.32
CA ASN A 204 -12.22 56.75 -49.26
C ASN A 204 -11.52 56.59 -47.93
N GLY A 205 -11.91 55.65 -47.18
CA GLY A 205 -11.14 55.09 -46.09
C GLY A 205 -11.23 53.56 -46.19
N ASP A 206 -10.07 52.97 -46.38
CA ASP A 206 -9.85 51.54 -46.48
C ASP A 206 -10.78 50.80 -45.52
N ASP A 207 -11.57 49.96 -46.12
CA ASP A 207 -12.39 48.96 -45.44
C ASP A 207 -11.44 47.93 -44.80
N PHE A 208 -10.97 48.27 -43.59
CA PHE A 208 -10.27 47.34 -42.74
C PHE A 208 -11.34 46.43 -42.10
N THR A 209 -12.02 45.69 -42.94
CA THR A 209 -12.66 44.44 -42.56
C THR A 209 -11.54 43.47 -42.22
N GLY A 210 -11.02 43.58 -41.00
CA GLY A 210 -10.22 42.52 -40.39
C GLY A 210 -11.06 41.25 -40.46
N GLY A 211 -10.87 40.53 -41.58
CA GLY A 211 -11.45 39.19 -41.72
C GLY A 211 -10.99 38.38 -40.55
N VAL A 212 -11.95 38.04 -39.70
CA VAL A 212 -11.75 36.99 -38.73
C VAL A 212 -11.41 35.76 -39.57
N ASP A 213 -10.14 35.37 -39.54
CA ASP A 213 -9.72 34.14 -40.16
C ASP A 213 -10.48 33.02 -39.43
N GLU A 214 -11.58 32.54 -40.05
CA GLU A 214 -12.46 31.47 -39.52
C GLU A 214 -11.69 30.17 -39.29
N SER A 215 -10.36 30.14 -39.56
CA SER A 215 -9.52 28.96 -39.45
C SER A 215 -8.89 28.72 -38.09
N VAL A 216 -8.98 29.63 -37.12
CA VAL A 216 -8.36 29.45 -35.79
C VAL A 216 -9.33 28.77 -34.85
N GLU A 217 -9.27 27.44 -34.78
CA GLU A 217 -10.11 26.62 -33.89
C GLU A 217 -9.63 26.81 -32.45
N ASN A 218 -10.53 27.29 -31.55
CA ASN A 218 -10.28 27.41 -30.13
C ASN A 218 -10.50 26.08 -29.43
N PRO A 219 -9.44 25.41 -28.89
CA PRO A 219 -9.57 24.08 -28.30
C PRO A 219 -10.14 24.11 -26.86
N ILE A 220 -10.18 25.26 -26.19
CA ILE A 220 -10.52 25.36 -24.76
C ILE A 220 -11.93 24.84 -24.46
N PRO A 221 -13.00 25.21 -25.21
CA PRO A 221 -14.35 24.70 -25.01
C PRO A 221 -14.45 23.18 -25.18
N ILE A 222 -13.67 22.62 -26.11
CA ILE A 222 -13.66 21.18 -26.40
C ILE A 222 -13.03 20.44 -25.22
N ILE A 223 -11.86 20.86 -24.75
CA ILE A 223 -11.18 20.25 -23.60
C ILE A 223 -12.03 20.37 -22.33
N ARG A 224 -12.73 21.49 -22.16
CA ARG A 224 -13.69 21.65 -21.06
C ARG A 224 -14.82 20.60 -21.11
N ARG A 225 -15.32 20.27 -22.28
CA ARG A 225 -16.31 19.19 -22.48
C ARG A 225 -15.69 17.85 -22.13
N VAL A 226 -14.48 17.57 -22.59
CA VAL A 226 -13.73 16.34 -22.29
C VAL A 226 -13.53 16.18 -20.77
N ARG A 227 -13.19 17.24 -20.04
CA ARG A 227 -13.04 17.20 -18.56
C ARG A 227 -14.34 16.83 -17.82
N LYS A 228 -15.49 17.07 -18.41
CA LYS A 228 -16.79 16.68 -17.84
C LYS A 228 -17.18 15.23 -18.12
N MET A 229 -16.45 14.54 -18.99
CA MET A 229 -16.65 13.12 -19.30
C MET A 229 -16.18 12.24 -18.12
N GLY A 230 -16.59 10.97 -18.14
CA GLY A 230 -16.12 9.99 -17.16
C GLY A 230 -14.62 9.77 -17.27
N LEU A 231 -13.86 9.99 -16.16
CA LEU A 231 -12.41 9.84 -16.18
C LEU A 231 -11.97 8.46 -16.70
N LEU A 232 -12.64 7.39 -16.25
CA LEU A 232 -12.29 6.03 -16.68
C LEU A 232 -12.57 5.81 -18.17
N ASP A 233 -13.59 6.46 -18.72
CA ASP A 233 -13.91 6.36 -20.16
C ASP A 233 -12.80 6.99 -21.02
N LEU A 234 -12.10 7.99 -20.47
CA LEU A 234 -10.99 8.67 -21.16
C LEU A 234 -9.68 7.89 -21.06
N VAL A 235 -9.38 7.30 -19.90
CA VAL A 235 -8.05 6.73 -19.63
C VAL A 235 -7.98 5.21 -19.73
N VAL A 236 -9.11 4.49 -19.65
CA VAL A 236 -9.12 3.04 -19.80
C VAL A 236 -9.18 2.70 -21.29
N PRO A 237 -8.25 1.87 -21.81
CA PRO A 237 -8.31 1.41 -23.19
C PRO A 237 -9.60 0.61 -23.45
N SER A 238 -10.22 0.80 -24.63
CA SER A 238 -11.51 0.19 -25.01
C SER A 238 -11.47 -1.35 -25.00
N GLU A 239 -10.29 -1.92 -25.19
CA GLU A 239 -10.04 -3.36 -25.22
C GLU A 239 -10.04 -4.01 -23.83
N ARG A 240 -10.01 -3.22 -22.74
CA ARG A 240 -9.94 -3.70 -21.36
C ARG A 240 -11.21 -3.38 -20.59
N GLY A 241 -11.81 -4.43 -20.05
CA GLY A 241 -12.91 -4.29 -19.11
C GLY A 241 -12.44 -3.73 -17.75
N ILE A 242 -13.38 -3.15 -17.03
CA ILE A 242 -13.18 -2.72 -15.63
C ILE A 242 -13.95 -3.71 -14.75
N SER A 243 -13.30 -4.19 -13.68
CA SER A 243 -13.96 -5.03 -12.67
C SER A 243 -15.00 -4.23 -11.90
N ASP A 244 -16.14 -4.86 -11.65
CA ASP A 244 -17.21 -4.35 -10.80
C ASP A 244 -17.24 -5.05 -9.42
N ALA A 245 -16.14 -5.76 -9.04
CA ALA A 245 -16.04 -6.41 -7.74
C ALA A 245 -16.16 -5.40 -6.60
N VAL A 246 -16.86 -5.83 -5.54
CA VAL A 246 -17.13 -5.02 -4.35
C VAL A 246 -16.75 -5.78 -3.08
N THR A 247 -16.41 -5.05 -2.03
CA THR A 247 -16.12 -5.63 -0.72
C THR A 247 -16.84 -4.87 0.39
N ASP A 248 -17.21 -5.58 1.46
CA ASP A 248 -17.72 -4.96 2.68
C ASP A 248 -16.59 -4.64 3.65
N ARG A 249 -16.12 -3.41 3.64
CA ARG A 249 -15.07 -2.92 4.52
C ARG A 249 -15.34 -3.09 6.00
N LYS A 250 -16.61 -3.10 6.42
CA LYS A 250 -16.97 -3.19 7.86
C LYS A 250 -16.59 -4.53 8.45
N SER A 251 -16.57 -5.58 7.64
CA SER A 251 -16.19 -6.94 8.04
C SER A 251 -14.68 -7.20 8.00
N LEU A 252 -13.88 -6.25 7.47
CA LEU A 252 -12.45 -6.42 7.26
C LEU A 252 -11.61 -5.81 8.41
N THR A 253 -10.34 -6.14 8.42
CA THR A 253 -9.35 -5.74 9.43
C THR A 253 -9.35 -4.23 9.70
N SER A 254 -9.43 -3.38 8.65
CA SER A 254 -9.45 -1.92 8.81
C SER A 254 -10.80 -1.34 9.24
N GLY A 255 -11.86 -2.11 9.19
CA GLY A 255 -13.24 -1.66 9.43
C GLY A 255 -13.86 -2.12 10.76
N ARG A 256 -13.27 -3.14 11.41
CA ARG A 256 -13.75 -3.70 12.67
C ARG A 256 -12.79 -3.43 13.83
N LYS A 257 -13.25 -3.68 15.05
CA LYS A 257 -12.38 -3.73 16.24
C LYS A 257 -11.59 -5.04 16.19
N LEU A 258 -10.27 -4.94 16.21
CA LEU A 258 -9.38 -6.10 16.16
C LEU A 258 -9.24 -6.74 17.53
N GLN A 259 -9.05 -8.06 17.53
CA GLN A 259 -8.51 -8.79 18.68
C GLN A 259 -7.06 -8.33 18.90
N THR A 260 -6.66 -8.31 20.16
CA THR A 260 -5.29 -7.98 20.59
C THR A 260 -4.70 -9.16 21.32
N GLY A 261 -3.43 -9.43 21.09
CA GLY A 261 -2.70 -10.45 21.83
C GLY A 261 -2.66 -10.15 23.32
N LEU A 262 -2.43 -11.18 24.11
CA LEU A 262 -2.07 -11.06 25.51
C LEU A 262 -0.57 -10.82 25.60
N MET A 263 -0.14 -9.80 26.37
CA MET A 263 1.25 -9.33 26.38
C MET A 263 2.25 -10.48 26.58
N LEU A 264 3.13 -10.64 25.59
CA LEU A 264 4.39 -11.33 25.75
C LEU A 264 5.46 -10.30 26.17
N ASP A 265 6.51 -10.76 26.82
CA ASP A 265 7.69 -9.94 27.20
C ASP A 265 8.55 -9.53 25.96
N THR A 266 7.89 -9.45 24.80
CA THR A 266 8.50 -9.05 23.52
C THR A 266 8.03 -7.66 23.15
N ASP A 267 8.95 -6.70 23.22
CA ASP A 267 8.72 -5.35 22.70
C ASP A 267 8.46 -5.39 21.19
N ILE A 268 7.23 -5.09 20.77
CA ILE A 268 6.93 -4.83 19.36
C ILE A 268 7.58 -3.50 18.99
N ARG A 269 8.79 -3.56 18.43
CA ARG A 269 9.52 -2.36 17.97
C ARG A 269 8.95 -1.90 16.64
N SER A 270 8.42 -0.68 16.61
CA SER A 270 7.93 -0.08 15.35
C SER A 270 9.10 0.29 14.44
N ASP A 271 9.11 -0.26 13.22
CA ASP A 271 10.05 0.11 12.16
C ASP A 271 9.43 1.18 11.25
N ASN A 272 9.87 2.43 11.42
CA ASN A 272 9.43 3.57 10.62
C ASN A 272 10.52 4.03 9.63
N SER A 273 11.50 3.18 9.32
CA SER A 273 12.55 3.53 8.38
C SER A 273 12.00 3.72 6.96
N TYR A 274 12.56 4.68 6.24
CA TYR A 274 12.21 4.95 4.85
C TYR A 274 12.41 3.72 3.96
N THR A 275 13.52 2.99 4.17
CA THR A 275 13.83 1.76 3.45
C THR A 275 12.74 0.70 3.63
N SER A 276 12.33 0.45 4.88
CA SER A 276 11.28 -0.53 5.16
C SER A 276 9.94 -0.10 4.57
N GLY A 277 9.64 1.21 4.52
CA GLY A 277 8.46 1.74 3.84
C GLY A 277 8.43 1.43 2.34
N ILE A 278 9.58 1.52 1.67
CA ILE A 278 9.73 1.15 0.25
C ILE A 278 9.60 -0.36 0.06
N LEU A 279 10.29 -1.15 0.88
CA LEU A 279 10.23 -2.61 0.80
C LEU A 279 8.82 -3.14 1.02
N PHE A 280 8.08 -2.54 1.96
CA PHE A 280 6.67 -2.88 2.16
C PHE A 280 5.81 -2.52 0.94
N GLY A 281 6.04 -1.38 0.30
CA GLY A 281 5.38 -1.03 -0.97
C GLY A 281 5.65 -2.08 -2.07
N GLN A 282 6.91 -2.52 -2.21
CA GLN A 282 7.29 -3.58 -3.14
C GLN A 282 6.65 -4.93 -2.79
N TYR A 283 6.54 -5.26 -1.49
CA TYR A 283 5.81 -6.43 -1.04
C TYR A 283 4.34 -6.40 -1.51
N LEU A 284 3.66 -5.27 -1.30
CA LEU A 284 2.27 -5.10 -1.72
C LEU A 284 2.12 -5.25 -3.24
N LEU A 285 3.01 -4.63 -4.03
CA LEU A 285 2.99 -4.76 -5.50
C LEU A 285 3.29 -6.18 -5.97
N LYS A 286 4.15 -6.93 -5.27
CA LYS A 286 4.52 -8.30 -5.62
C LYS A 286 3.42 -9.31 -5.28
N LYS A 287 2.78 -9.14 -4.12
CA LYS A 287 1.85 -10.13 -3.55
C LYS A 287 0.37 -9.83 -3.82
N LEU A 288 0.01 -8.58 -4.10
CA LEU A 288 -1.36 -8.17 -4.34
C LEU A 288 -1.62 -7.83 -5.81
N GLY A 289 -2.89 -7.99 -6.21
CA GLY A 289 -3.31 -7.65 -7.57
C GLY A 289 -3.44 -6.15 -7.79
N ASN A 290 -3.29 -5.74 -9.05
CA ASN A 290 -3.53 -4.38 -9.52
C ASN A 290 -4.26 -4.42 -10.88
N TYR A 291 -4.64 -3.28 -11.41
CA TYR A 291 -5.36 -3.20 -12.68
C TYR A 291 -4.63 -3.90 -13.85
N ARG A 292 -3.30 -3.86 -13.89
CA ARG A 292 -2.50 -4.52 -14.92
C ARG A 292 -2.36 -6.03 -14.69
N ARG A 293 -2.35 -6.45 -13.45
CA ARG A 293 -2.26 -7.83 -12.98
C ARG A 293 -3.36 -8.10 -11.94
N PRO A 294 -4.61 -8.32 -12.37
CA PRO A 294 -5.74 -8.51 -11.45
C PRO A 294 -5.53 -9.71 -10.52
N ALA A 295 -6.00 -9.57 -9.27
CA ALA A 295 -6.03 -10.68 -8.34
C ALA A 295 -7.08 -11.71 -8.74
N ALA A 296 -6.83 -12.98 -8.41
CA ALA A 296 -7.75 -14.09 -8.70
C ALA A 296 -8.86 -14.25 -7.66
N ALA A 297 -8.76 -13.59 -6.50
CA ALA A 297 -9.73 -13.67 -5.40
C ALA A 297 -9.84 -12.34 -4.67
N GLY A 298 -11.00 -12.04 -4.11
CA GLY A 298 -11.33 -10.77 -3.48
C GLY A 298 -11.52 -9.65 -4.51
N LEU A 299 -11.10 -8.43 -4.17
CA LEU A 299 -11.03 -7.35 -5.16
C LEU A 299 -9.93 -7.65 -6.19
N ASN A 300 -10.21 -7.38 -7.45
CA ASN A 300 -9.23 -7.56 -8.52
C ASN A 300 -8.11 -6.51 -8.45
N TYR A 301 -8.44 -5.27 -8.01
CA TYR A 301 -7.52 -4.13 -7.95
C TYR A 301 -7.15 -3.79 -6.51
N GLN A 302 -6.43 -4.72 -5.86
CA GLN A 302 -6.12 -4.69 -4.43
C GLN A 302 -5.17 -3.55 -4.05
N VAL A 303 -4.19 -3.24 -4.90
CA VAL A 303 -3.27 -2.12 -4.66
C VAL A 303 -4.00 -0.79 -4.78
N GLU A 304 -4.89 -0.66 -5.75
CA GLU A 304 -5.74 0.52 -5.92
C GLU A 304 -6.71 0.69 -4.72
N TYR A 305 -7.20 -0.42 -4.14
CA TYR A 305 -7.95 -0.37 -2.88
C TYR A 305 -7.10 0.19 -1.74
N ILE A 306 -5.86 -0.23 -1.60
CA ILE A 306 -4.96 0.32 -0.57
C ILE A 306 -4.83 1.83 -0.73
N LEU A 307 -4.68 2.32 -1.97
CA LEU A 307 -4.54 3.73 -2.29
C LEU A 307 -5.85 4.53 -2.17
N GLY A 308 -6.94 4.01 -2.71
CA GLY A 308 -8.25 4.67 -2.80
C GLY A 308 -9.12 4.50 -1.55
N GLY A 309 -9.18 3.28 -1.01
CA GLY A 309 -9.98 2.92 0.17
C GLY A 309 -11.48 2.95 -0.05
N LYS A 310 -11.93 2.70 -1.27
CA LYS A 310 -13.36 2.59 -1.64
C LYS A 310 -13.80 1.14 -1.66
N ASN A 311 -15.11 0.91 -1.64
CA ASN A 311 -15.66 -0.44 -1.56
C ASN A 311 -15.64 -1.21 -2.89
N SER A 312 -15.45 -0.54 -4.02
CA SER A 312 -15.47 -1.17 -5.34
C SER A 312 -14.18 -0.95 -6.12
N ASP A 313 -13.84 -1.91 -6.98
CA ASP A 313 -12.71 -1.84 -7.89
C ASP A 313 -12.78 -0.61 -8.79
N ARG A 314 -13.95 -0.32 -9.35
CA ARG A 314 -14.20 0.83 -10.23
C ARG A 314 -13.88 2.16 -9.54
N GLU A 315 -14.34 2.35 -8.31
CA GLU A 315 -14.07 3.59 -7.56
C GLU A 315 -12.61 3.72 -7.13
N ASN A 316 -11.97 2.61 -6.78
CA ASN A 316 -10.55 2.59 -6.45
C ASN A 316 -9.69 2.92 -7.67
N LEU A 317 -9.98 2.31 -8.82
CA LEU A 317 -9.31 2.62 -10.08
C LEU A 317 -9.48 4.08 -10.49
N LYS A 318 -10.72 4.62 -10.38
CA LYS A 318 -11.00 6.04 -10.63
C LYS A 318 -10.18 6.95 -9.72
N SER A 319 -10.05 6.61 -8.44
CA SER A 319 -9.25 7.38 -7.49
C SER A 319 -7.76 7.40 -7.86
N VAL A 320 -7.20 6.26 -8.27
CA VAL A 320 -5.80 6.16 -8.70
C VAL A 320 -5.59 6.88 -10.03
N ALA A 321 -6.49 6.68 -11.01
CA ALA A 321 -6.44 7.40 -12.29
C ALA A 321 -6.44 8.91 -12.10
N GLY A 322 -7.27 9.43 -11.19
CA GLY A 322 -7.30 10.86 -10.85
C GLY A 322 -5.97 11.37 -10.30
N LYS A 323 -5.35 10.64 -9.38
CA LYS A 323 -4.03 10.99 -8.83
C LYS A 323 -2.94 10.98 -9.90
N LEU A 324 -2.92 9.95 -10.75
CA LEU A 324 -1.98 9.87 -11.87
C LEU A 324 -2.16 11.04 -12.83
N LEU A 325 -3.43 11.39 -13.14
CA LEU A 325 -3.72 12.52 -14.02
C LEU A 325 -3.19 13.84 -13.45
N VAL A 326 -3.39 14.12 -12.15
CA VAL A 326 -2.89 15.33 -11.49
C VAL A 326 -1.34 15.38 -11.53
N ILE A 327 -0.67 14.30 -11.22
CA ILE A 327 0.79 14.19 -11.30
C ILE A 327 1.27 14.47 -12.73
N ARG A 328 0.67 13.80 -13.71
CA ARG A 328 1.04 13.97 -15.13
C ARG A 328 0.77 15.39 -15.61
N GLN A 329 -0.36 15.98 -15.23
CA GLN A 329 -0.69 17.36 -15.59
C GLN A 329 0.34 18.36 -15.04
N GLY A 330 0.76 18.19 -13.77
CA GLY A 330 1.80 19.05 -13.18
C GLY A 330 3.14 18.97 -13.91
N VAL A 331 3.59 17.76 -14.27
CA VAL A 331 4.83 17.55 -15.04
C VAL A 331 4.70 18.10 -16.46
N ASN A 332 3.60 17.81 -17.14
CA ASN A 332 3.36 18.26 -18.52
C ASN A 332 3.24 19.78 -18.61
N MET A 333 2.61 20.44 -17.63
CA MET A 333 2.61 21.91 -17.54
C MET A 333 4.01 22.48 -17.34
N ALA A 334 4.80 21.90 -16.44
CA ALA A 334 6.18 22.34 -16.21
C ALA A 334 7.03 22.20 -17.49
N TYR A 335 6.83 21.13 -18.25
CA TYR A 335 7.49 20.93 -19.52
C TYR A 335 7.07 22.00 -20.55
N LEU A 336 5.76 22.25 -20.76
CA LEU A 336 5.27 23.27 -21.70
C LEU A 336 5.82 24.67 -21.38
N LEU A 337 5.92 25.00 -20.09
CA LEU A 337 6.48 26.29 -19.64
C LEU A 337 7.99 26.40 -19.88
N SER A 338 8.72 25.29 -19.94
CA SER A 338 10.17 25.26 -20.15
C SER A 338 10.59 25.12 -21.61
N ASP A 339 9.72 24.61 -22.49
CA ASP A 339 9.98 24.39 -23.89
C ASP A 339 9.66 25.68 -24.70
N GLY A 340 10.70 26.43 -25.11
CA GLY A 340 10.52 27.68 -25.82
C GLY A 340 9.75 27.55 -27.14
N GLY A 341 9.90 26.44 -27.87
CA GLY A 341 9.19 26.21 -29.13
C GLY A 341 7.68 26.01 -28.93
N LYS A 342 7.30 25.20 -27.91
CA LYS A 342 5.89 24.97 -27.56
C LYS A 342 5.25 26.22 -26.98
N ARG A 343 6.00 26.96 -26.16
CA ARG A 343 5.52 28.21 -25.60
C ARG A 343 5.17 29.25 -26.68
N ILE A 344 6.04 29.43 -27.69
CA ILE A 344 5.75 30.29 -28.82
C ILE A 344 4.48 29.86 -29.57
N GLN A 345 4.28 28.57 -29.77
CA GLN A 345 3.04 28.06 -30.40
C GLN A 345 1.78 28.43 -29.60
N VAL A 346 1.82 28.29 -28.28
CA VAL A 346 0.70 28.64 -27.40
C VAL A 346 0.47 30.14 -27.39
N GLU A 347 1.52 30.95 -27.28
CA GLU A 347 1.47 32.41 -27.31
C GLU A 347 0.85 32.92 -28.60
N THR A 348 1.29 32.37 -29.74
CA THR A 348 0.77 32.73 -31.08
C THR A 348 -0.73 32.41 -31.17
N LEU A 349 -1.15 31.23 -30.74
CA LEU A 349 -2.56 30.82 -30.73
C LEU A 349 -3.39 31.69 -29.77
N ALA A 350 -2.84 32.02 -28.60
CA ALA A 350 -3.52 32.85 -27.60
C ALA A 350 -3.76 34.27 -28.15
N LEU A 351 -2.77 34.84 -28.84
CA LEU A 351 -2.91 36.14 -29.50
C LEU A 351 -3.94 36.10 -30.63
N ALA A 352 -3.95 35.05 -31.46
CA ALA A 352 -4.93 34.87 -32.51
C ALA A 352 -6.37 34.78 -31.96
N ILE A 353 -6.57 33.97 -30.92
CA ILE A 353 -7.88 33.87 -30.22
C ILE A 353 -8.27 35.20 -29.58
N ALA A 354 -7.35 35.89 -28.89
CA ALA A 354 -7.61 37.19 -28.26
C ALA A 354 -8.02 38.23 -29.27
N SER A 355 -7.36 38.24 -30.44
CA SER A 355 -7.67 39.14 -31.54
C SER A 355 -9.04 38.85 -32.16
N GLY A 356 -9.39 37.57 -32.33
CA GLY A 356 -10.71 37.17 -32.82
C GLY A 356 -11.86 37.61 -31.91
N PHE A 357 -11.61 37.68 -30.61
CA PHE A 357 -12.57 38.22 -29.61
C PHE A 357 -12.46 39.73 -29.38
N LEU A 358 -11.59 40.41 -30.10
CA LEU A 358 -11.29 41.86 -29.94
C LEU A 358 -10.79 42.23 -28.53
N ILE A 359 -10.05 41.33 -27.84
CA ILE A 359 -9.56 41.51 -26.48
C ILE A 359 -8.05 41.18 -26.35
N PRO A 360 -7.17 41.93 -26.97
CA PRO A 360 -5.73 41.74 -26.85
C PRO A 360 -5.24 41.62 -25.39
N PRO A 361 -5.75 42.37 -24.40
CA PRO A 361 -5.33 42.26 -23.01
C PRO A 361 -5.60 40.90 -22.37
N ALA A 362 -6.53 40.10 -22.90
CA ALA A 362 -6.84 38.76 -22.40
C ALA A 362 -5.88 37.66 -22.87
N ALA A 363 -4.94 37.98 -23.77
CA ALA A 363 -4.02 36.98 -24.35
C ALA A 363 -3.28 36.16 -23.30
N ALA A 364 -2.80 36.75 -22.22
CA ALA A 364 -2.10 36.06 -21.15
C ALA A 364 -3.00 35.04 -20.39
N VAL A 365 -4.29 35.38 -20.22
CA VAL A 365 -5.25 34.46 -19.58
C VAL A 365 -5.58 33.30 -20.52
N ILE A 366 -5.71 33.57 -21.81
CA ILE A 366 -5.94 32.57 -22.87
C ILE A 366 -4.71 31.66 -22.98
N GLU A 367 -3.48 32.20 -22.95
CA GLU A 367 -2.23 31.45 -22.93
C GLU A 367 -2.21 30.44 -21.75
N ALA A 368 -2.49 30.92 -20.54
CA ALA A 368 -2.55 30.06 -19.34
C ALA A 368 -3.59 28.95 -19.49
N ALA A 369 -4.77 29.25 -20.02
CA ALA A 369 -5.83 28.27 -20.27
C ALA A 369 -5.45 27.25 -21.36
N LEU A 370 -4.75 27.66 -22.42
CA LEU A 370 -4.24 26.78 -23.47
C LEU A 370 -3.16 25.83 -22.93
N ILE A 371 -2.21 26.32 -22.13
CA ILE A 371 -1.18 25.50 -21.47
C ILE A 371 -1.86 24.45 -20.60
N PHE A 372 -2.84 24.86 -19.79
CA PHE A 372 -3.60 23.95 -18.94
C PHE A 372 -4.33 22.87 -19.75
N CYS A 373 -5.06 23.27 -20.81
CA CYS A 373 -5.79 22.35 -21.68
C CYS A 373 -4.87 21.37 -22.40
N TRP A 374 -3.74 21.84 -22.92
CA TRP A 374 -2.77 20.99 -23.61
C TRP A 374 -2.10 19.99 -22.68
N ALA A 375 -1.65 20.45 -21.49
CA ALA A 375 -1.10 19.57 -20.47
C ALA A 375 -2.11 18.53 -20.00
N PHE A 376 -3.38 18.90 -19.81
CA PHE A 376 -4.45 17.98 -19.43
C PHE A 376 -4.68 16.90 -20.49
N ALA A 377 -4.81 17.29 -21.75
CA ALA A 377 -5.03 16.36 -22.85
C ALA A 377 -3.86 15.38 -23.03
N GLU A 378 -2.62 15.87 -22.97
CA GLU A 378 -1.43 15.03 -22.99
C GLU A 378 -1.39 14.07 -21.79
N SER A 379 -1.88 14.52 -20.62
CA SER A 379 -1.93 13.69 -19.41
C SER A 379 -2.96 12.55 -19.49
N ILE A 380 -4.06 12.76 -20.20
CA ILE A 380 -5.01 11.67 -20.52
C ILE A 380 -4.30 10.59 -21.33
N LEU A 381 -3.55 10.95 -22.37
CA LEU A 381 -2.79 10.01 -23.20
C LEU A 381 -1.74 9.26 -22.39
N ASP A 382 -1.05 9.95 -21.48
CA ASP A 382 -0.07 9.35 -20.59
C ASP A 382 -0.69 8.29 -19.67
N VAL A 383 -1.78 8.63 -18.98
CA VAL A 383 -2.45 7.68 -18.07
C VAL A 383 -3.05 6.51 -18.86
N ARG A 384 -3.58 6.78 -20.06
CA ARG A 384 -4.09 5.73 -20.94
C ARG A 384 -2.97 4.79 -21.39
N GLU A 385 -1.78 5.31 -21.70
CA GLU A 385 -0.60 4.49 -22.04
C GLU A 385 -0.19 3.58 -20.88
N LEU A 386 -0.13 4.12 -19.64
CA LEU A 386 0.15 3.32 -18.43
C LEU A 386 -0.90 2.21 -18.24
N PHE A 387 -2.17 2.51 -18.45
CA PHE A 387 -3.25 1.52 -18.32
C PHE A 387 -3.22 0.48 -19.46
N ALA A 388 -2.74 0.86 -20.63
CA ALA A 388 -2.49 -0.06 -21.74
C ALA A 388 -1.28 -1.00 -21.47
N GLY A 389 -0.35 -0.60 -20.60
CA GLY A 389 0.85 -1.34 -20.20
C GLY A 389 2.13 -0.84 -20.82
N GLY A 390 2.10 0.31 -21.42
CA GLY A 390 3.30 1.00 -21.88
C GLY A 390 3.99 1.77 -20.74
N HIS A 391 5.03 2.50 -21.10
CA HIS A 391 5.89 3.24 -20.18
C HIS A 391 5.84 4.74 -20.49
N VAL A 392 5.75 5.55 -19.45
CA VAL A 392 5.71 7.01 -19.56
C VAL A 392 6.83 7.60 -18.71
N PRO A 393 7.76 8.39 -19.29
CA PRO A 393 8.82 9.01 -18.50
C PRO A 393 8.25 10.03 -17.53
N LEU A 394 8.81 10.10 -16.33
CA LEU A 394 8.36 11.07 -15.33
C LEU A 394 8.51 12.51 -15.89
N ILE A 395 9.65 12.82 -16.47
CA ILE A 395 9.90 14.09 -17.15
C ILE A 395 10.03 13.79 -18.64
N LYS A 396 9.19 14.41 -19.46
CA LYS A 396 9.20 14.27 -20.91
C LYS A 396 10.24 15.18 -21.57
N ASN A 397 10.68 14.76 -22.74
CA ASN A 397 11.38 15.57 -23.71
C ASN A 397 10.48 15.78 -24.96
N SER A 398 10.98 16.51 -25.98
CA SER A 398 10.21 16.78 -27.19
C SER A 398 9.83 15.51 -27.96
N SER A 399 10.65 14.45 -27.89
CA SER A 399 10.37 13.17 -28.56
C SER A 399 9.29 12.35 -27.85
N ASP A 400 9.08 12.57 -26.55
CA ASP A 400 8.08 11.84 -25.74
C ASP A 400 6.70 12.51 -25.82
N TRP A 401 6.62 13.73 -26.33
CA TRP A 401 5.37 14.48 -26.44
C TRP A 401 4.52 13.95 -27.60
N GLN A 402 3.27 13.60 -27.33
CA GLN A 402 2.42 12.90 -28.29
C GLN A 402 1.46 13.85 -29.04
N LEU A 403 0.86 14.79 -28.34
CA LEU A 403 -0.21 15.62 -28.87
C LEU A 403 0.32 16.97 -29.37
N SER A 404 0.10 17.29 -30.65
CA SER A 404 0.34 18.66 -31.17
C SER A 404 -0.77 19.61 -30.72
N LEU A 405 -0.48 20.91 -30.64
CA LEU A 405 -1.46 21.92 -30.29
C LEU A 405 -2.62 21.96 -31.29
N SER A 406 -2.34 21.73 -32.57
CA SER A 406 -3.34 21.67 -33.67
C SER A 406 -4.27 20.44 -33.56
N ASN A 407 -3.83 19.36 -32.92
CA ASN A 407 -4.65 18.15 -32.71
C ASN A 407 -5.42 18.17 -31.38
N LEU A 408 -5.28 19.22 -30.57
CA LEU A 408 -5.96 19.34 -29.30
C LEU A 408 -7.49 19.29 -29.42
N PRO A 409 -8.13 19.91 -30.44
CA PRO A 409 -9.57 19.76 -30.64
C PRO A 409 -10.01 18.30 -30.91
N ASN A 410 -9.15 17.50 -31.52
CA ASN A 410 -9.44 16.13 -31.93
C ASN A 410 -8.92 15.09 -30.93
N ILE A 411 -8.75 15.44 -29.65
CA ILE A 411 -8.21 14.55 -28.62
C ILE A 411 -8.97 13.21 -28.51
N LEU A 412 -10.28 13.22 -28.65
CA LEU A 412 -11.11 12.01 -28.53
C LEU A 412 -10.80 11.00 -29.65
N ASP A 413 -10.50 11.47 -30.86
CA ASP A 413 -10.13 10.61 -32.00
C ASP A 413 -8.72 10.04 -31.84
N LYS A 414 -7.91 10.67 -30.99
CA LYS A 414 -6.53 10.25 -30.70
C LYS A 414 -6.40 9.25 -29.56
N LEU A 415 -7.45 9.04 -28.77
CA LEU A 415 -7.38 8.15 -27.61
C LEU A 415 -6.93 6.72 -27.95
N ASP A 416 -7.38 6.17 -29.09
CA ASP A 416 -7.05 4.80 -29.50
C ASP A 416 -6.03 4.73 -30.66
N SER A 417 -5.69 5.87 -31.30
CA SER A 417 -4.95 5.86 -32.57
C SER A 417 -3.42 6.00 -32.45
N SER A 418 -2.89 6.48 -31.35
CA SER A 418 -1.44 6.69 -31.22
C SER A 418 -0.97 6.46 -29.78
N ARG A 419 -0.58 5.25 -29.50
CA ARG A 419 0.16 4.95 -28.27
C ARG A 419 1.65 5.03 -28.58
N LYS A 420 2.37 5.79 -27.77
CA LYS A 420 3.83 5.90 -27.86
C LYS A 420 4.42 5.38 -26.56
N ASP A 421 4.79 4.11 -26.57
CA ASP A 421 5.57 3.53 -25.46
C ASP A 421 6.99 4.13 -25.50
N ALA A 422 7.36 4.82 -24.44
CA ALA A 422 8.68 5.43 -24.31
C ALA A 422 9.81 4.44 -23.98
N GLY A 423 9.50 3.14 -23.80
CA GLY A 423 10.45 2.06 -23.53
C GLY A 423 11.32 2.22 -22.27
N ASN A 424 11.90 3.40 -22.08
CA ASN A 424 12.72 3.77 -20.92
C ASN A 424 11.94 4.54 -19.85
N GLY A 425 10.62 4.67 -19.98
CA GLY A 425 9.76 5.34 -19.03
C GLY A 425 9.46 4.49 -17.80
N MET A 426 8.57 4.99 -16.96
CA MET A 426 8.05 4.31 -15.79
C MET A 426 6.81 3.51 -16.17
N SER A 427 6.69 2.29 -15.66
CA SER A 427 5.51 1.45 -15.77
C SER A 427 4.38 1.92 -14.84
N TYR A 428 3.18 1.35 -15.00
CA TYR A 428 2.07 1.58 -14.09
C TYR A 428 2.43 1.20 -12.64
N GLU A 429 3.12 0.07 -12.45
CA GLU A 429 3.56 -0.37 -11.12
C GLU A 429 4.59 0.55 -10.49
N ASP A 430 5.51 1.15 -11.27
CA ASP A 430 6.44 2.17 -10.77
C ASP A 430 5.68 3.39 -10.21
N TYR A 431 4.63 3.85 -10.91
CA TYR A 431 3.77 4.93 -10.43
C TYR A 431 2.96 4.52 -9.19
N LEU A 432 2.44 3.30 -9.12
CA LEU A 432 1.78 2.78 -7.92
C LEU A 432 2.74 2.75 -6.73
N GLN A 433 4.01 2.38 -6.93
CA GLN A 433 5.02 2.40 -5.88
C GLN A 433 5.20 3.81 -5.29
N ILE A 434 5.28 4.83 -6.15
CA ILE A 434 5.40 6.22 -5.70
C ILE A 434 4.16 6.63 -4.89
N LEU A 435 2.97 6.33 -5.37
CA LEU A 435 1.73 6.61 -4.64
C LEU A 435 1.66 5.87 -3.29
N LEU A 436 2.19 4.63 -3.21
CA LEU A 436 2.30 3.88 -1.97
C LEU A 436 3.30 4.52 -1.00
N MET A 437 4.40 5.10 -1.49
CA MET A 437 5.38 5.81 -0.65
C MET A 437 4.75 7.06 -0.02
N ALA A 438 4.00 7.84 -0.78
CA ALA A 438 3.29 9.02 -0.28
C ALA A 438 2.20 8.69 0.75
N LYS A 439 1.73 7.44 0.81
CA LYS A 439 0.68 7.02 1.74
C LYS A 439 1.23 6.61 3.11
N GLY A 440 0.60 7.07 4.18
CA GLY A 440 0.99 6.75 5.57
C GLY A 440 1.04 5.23 5.86
N LYS A 441 2.03 4.79 6.65
CA LYS A 441 2.31 3.39 6.99
C LYS A 441 1.06 2.64 7.47
N GLN A 442 0.39 3.13 8.50
CA GLN A 442 -0.75 2.45 9.12
C GLN A 442 -1.90 2.18 8.12
N GLY A 443 -2.18 3.16 7.24
CA GLY A 443 -3.22 2.99 6.23
C GLY A 443 -2.90 1.93 5.19
N LYS A 444 -1.61 1.76 4.84
CA LYS A 444 -1.14 0.70 3.93
C LYS A 444 -1.20 -0.67 4.59
N VAL A 445 -0.75 -0.76 5.83
CA VAL A 445 -0.68 -2.02 6.59
C VAL A 445 -2.08 -2.60 6.79
N LEU A 446 -3.00 -1.84 7.39
CA LEU A 446 -4.36 -2.32 7.65
C LEU A 446 -5.11 -2.70 6.38
N LYS A 447 -5.00 -1.90 5.32
CA LYS A 447 -5.65 -2.22 4.04
C LYS A 447 -4.96 -3.36 3.28
N GLY A 448 -3.65 -3.54 3.47
CA GLY A 448 -2.95 -4.73 2.99
C GLY A 448 -3.50 -6.00 3.64
N MET A 449 -3.72 -5.96 4.96
CA MET A 449 -4.36 -7.06 5.70
C MET A 449 -5.80 -7.30 5.23
N ASP A 450 -6.59 -6.24 4.93
CA ASP A 450 -7.93 -6.39 4.34
C ASP A 450 -7.91 -7.24 3.07
N MET A 451 -6.96 -6.96 2.18
CA MET A 451 -6.90 -7.66 0.88
C MET A 451 -6.45 -9.11 1.03
N ILE A 452 -5.51 -9.37 1.93
CA ILE A 452 -5.11 -10.75 2.27
C ILE A 452 -6.29 -11.51 2.88
N GLU A 453 -6.98 -10.90 3.83
CA GLU A 453 -8.15 -11.50 4.50
C GLU A 453 -9.28 -11.83 3.49
N CYS A 454 -9.61 -10.89 2.60
CA CYS A 454 -10.55 -11.10 1.52
C CYS A 454 -10.17 -12.28 0.62
N SER A 455 -8.92 -12.30 0.17
CA SER A 455 -8.42 -13.32 -0.74
C SER A 455 -8.38 -14.71 -0.09
N VAL A 456 -7.96 -14.79 1.18
CA VAL A 456 -7.95 -16.07 1.92
C VAL A 456 -9.36 -16.59 2.18
N ARG A 457 -10.32 -15.70 2.48
CA ARG A 457 -11.73 -16.09 2.64
C ARG A 457 -12.29 -16.73 1.39
N GLU A 458 -12.04 -16.15 0.25
CA GLU A 458 -12.58 -16.61 -1.02
C GLU A 458 -11.82 -17.83 -1.55
N LYS A 459 -10.50 -17.74 -1.71
CA LYS A 459 -9.66 -18.81 -2.23
C LYS A 459 -9.67 -20.05 -1.35
N GLY A 460 -9.57 -19.86 -0.03
CA GLY A 460 -9.56 -20.93 0.98
C GLY A 460 -10.94 -21.47 1.33
N LYS A 461 -12.02 -20.90 0.80
CA LYS A 461 -13.41 -21.20 1.21
C LYS A 461 -13.61 -21.14 2.73
N ARG A 462 -12.95 -20.17 3.36
CA ARG A 462 -12.97 -19.93 4.79
C ARG A 462 -13.60 -18.56 5.10
N PRO A 463 -14.94 -18.43 5.00
CA PRO A 463 -15.62 -17.12 5.15
C PRO A 463 -15.40 -16.47 6.51
N GLY A 464 -15.10 -17.25 7.56
CA GLY A 464 -14.78 -16.77 8.90
C GLY A 464 -13.30 -16.44 9.14
N PHE A 465 -12.43 -16.51 8.11
CA PHE A 465 -11.01 -16.19 8.30
C PHE A 465 -10.81 -14.73 8.69
N GLN A 466 -9.99 -14.49 9.71
CA GLN A 466 -9.63 -13.16 10.22
C GLN A 466 -8.13 -13.07 10.49
N MET A 467 -7.49 -11.98 10.06
CA MET A 467 -6.05 -11.78 10.25
C MET A 467 -5.66 -11.61 11.72
N ASP A 468 -6.56 -11.11 12.55
CA ASP A 468 -6.39 -10.96 14.00
C ASP A 468 -6.68 -12.24 14.81
N HIS A 469 -6.86 -13.39 14.14
CA HIS A 469 -6.84 -14.73 14.72
C HIS A 469 -5.58 -15.52 14.35
N CYS A 470 -4.59 -14.86 13.78
CA CYS A 470 -3.33 -15.46 13.34
C CYS A 470 -2.25 -15.23 14.40
N ILE A 471 -1.86 -16.30 15.10
CA ILE A 471 -0.86 -16.28 16.16
C ILE A 471 0.54 -16.33 15.57
N THR A 472 1.42 -15.46 16.05
CA THR A 472 2.83 -15.40 15.63
C THR A 472 3.80 -15.79 16.74
N ALA A 473 3.40 -15.65 18.00
CA ALA A 473 4.18 -16.09 19.15
C ALA A 473 3.27 -16.57 20.28
N LEU A 474 3.76 -17.53 21.07
CA LEU A 474 3.08 -18.08 22.24
C LEU A 474 4.05 -18.25 23.41
N GLU A 475 3.57 -17.98 24.62
CA GLU A 475 4.21 -18.37 25.86
C GLU A 475 3.33 -19.39 26.57
N ALA A 476 3.85 -20.60 26.75
CA ALA A 476 3.19 -21.68 27.45
C ALA A 476 3.81 -21.92 28.83
N SER A 477 2.98 -22.16 29.82
CA SER A 477 3.40 -22.62 31.15
C SER A 477 2.79 -23.98 31.47
N ALA A 478 3.50 -24.79 32.25
CA ALA A 478 3.05 -26.08 32.69
C ALA A 478 3.56 -26.40 34.11
N ASP A 479 2.67 -26.89 34.96
CA ASP A 479 2.98 -27.49 36.25
C ASP A 479 3.03 -29.01 36.08
N VAL A 480 4.23 -29.57 36.20
CA VAL A 480 4.45 -31.01 36.05
C VAL A 480 4.97 -31.61 37.36
N LYS A 481 4.29 -32.63 37.85
CA LYS A 481 4.67 -33.40 39.01
C LYS A 481 5.65 -34.49 38.64
N ALA A 482 6.81 -34.53 39.31
CA ALA A 482 7.82 -35.55 39.14
C ALA A 482 7.84 -36.49 40.35
N ASN A 483 7.86 -37.83 40.12
CA ASN A 483 8.00 -38.87 41.14
C ASN A 483 7.05 -38.71 42.33
N ARG A 484 5.83 -38.19 42.13
CA ARG A 484 4.80 -37.95 43.13
C ARG A 484 5.13 -36.98 44.27
N ARG A 485 6.29 -36.29 44.21
CA ARG A 485 6.77 -35.45 45.35
C ARG A 485 7.01 -34.00 44.99
N LYS A 486 7.58 -33.70 43.82
CA LYS A 486 8.00 -32.34 43.43
C LYS A 486 7.21 -31.84 42.23
N ILE A 487 6.72 -30.61 42.29
CA ILE A 487 6.10 -29.91 41.18
C ILE A 487 7.16 -28.96 40.56
N PHE A 488 7.27 -29.00 39.26
CA PHE A 488 8.04 -28.06 38.47
C PHE A 488 7.10 -27.18 37.70
N THR A 489 7.14 -25.86 37.94
CA THR A 489 6.54 -24.84 37.08
C THR A 489 7.55 -24.43 36.03
N VAL A 490 7.19 -24.61 34.77
CA VAL A 490 8.09 -24.33 33.64
C VAL A 490 7.37 -23.48 32.62
N THR A 491 8.09 -22.47 32.09
CA THR A 491 7.56 -21.58 31.05
C THR A 491 8.48 -21.68 29.82
N ARG A 492 7.89 -21.69 28.62
CA ARG A 492 8.55 -21.68 27.31
C ARG A 492 7.83 -20.74 26.37
N GLN A 493 8.62 -20.04 25.58
CA GLN A 493 8.14 -19.17 24.53
C GLN A 493 8.65 -19.66 23.17
N TYR A 494 7.82 -19.52 22.16
CA TYR A 494 8.16 -19.77 20.77
C TYR A 494 7.53 -18.69 19.88
N ALA A 495 8.24 -18.30 18.82
CA ALA A 495 7.78 -17.33 17.83
C ALA A 495 8.29 -17.73 16.44
N TYR A 496 7.58 -17.32 15.40
CA TYR A 496 8.12 -17.31 14.04
C TYR A 496 9.11 -16.14 13.93
N GLU A 497 10.33 -16.44 13.45
CA GLU A 497 11.39 -15.45 13.21
C GLU A 497 11.26 -14.80 11.82
#